data_a34004a966097ea19fb254f49e488277
#
_entry.id   a34004a966097ea19fb254f49e488277
#
_cell.length_a   1.000
_cell.length_b   1.000
_cell.length_c   1.000
_cell.angle_alpha   90.00
_cell.angle_beta   90.00
_cell.angle_gamma   90.00
#
_symmetry.space_group_name_H-M   'P 1'
#
loop_
_entity.id
_entity.type
_entity.pdbx_description
1 polymer ?
#
loop_
_entity_poly.entity_id
_entity_poly.type
_entity_poly.pdbx_seq_one_letter_code
_entity_poly.pdbx_strand_id
1 'polypeptide(L)'
;MNDVFRVGIAGCGGISGVHIPTLMAMDGVEIRAVCDINPERARSAAERTGAEIARDFGELIAREDIDVVHVLTPHYLHAPLAIAALEAGKHVITEKPMATTLEDARAMVRAARKSKGRLGVIFQNRYNPASVELKRLVASGEGGAFLGARASVCWHREAPYYSMSGWRGFLATEGGGALINQSIHTLDLMTYIAGRRIERVRGHVSTDVLDNAIEVETSCHALGIYEGGARCVIFVTNDYAIDAPVTIEMTCEKKRWQIIGDKLYDATDGMELIMDGAPPAMSDKAYWGAGHAAQLTDFYDCLRTGRRFMLEDAEAYPALNLVKAIQESSAKGGWVELDDPKEI
;
A
#
# COMPACT_ATOMS: atom_id res chain seq x y z
N MET A 1 19.45 3.59 24.65
CA MET A 1 18.34 3.72 23.66
C MET A 1 17.08 3.31 24.38
N ASN A 2 15.97 4.01 24.22
CA ASN A 2 14.72 3.59 24.86
C ASN A 2 14.35 2.21 24.33
N ASP A 3 14.22 1.25 25.22
CA ASP A 3 13.83 -0.12 24.84
C ASP A 3 12.35 -0.22 24.45
N VAL A 4 11.58 0.84 24.60
CA VAL A 4 10.14 0.90 24.34
C VAL A 4 9.79 2.06 23.42
N PHE A 5 9.09 1.77 22.29
CA PHE A 5 8.49 2.78 21.43
C PHE A 5 7.06 3.09 21.87
N ARG A 6 6.78 4.37 22.06
CA ARG A 6 5.49 4.91 22.47
C ARG A 6 4.72 5.39 21.25
N VAL A 7 3.53 4.82 21.03
CA VAL A 7 2.77 4.93 19.79
C VAL A 7 1.54 5.82 19.98
N GLY A 8 1.36 6.74 19.04
CA GLY A 8 0.11 7.46 18.82
C GLY A 8 -0.60 6.92 17.56
N ILE A 9 -1.91 6.71 17.63
CA ILE A 9 -2.72 6.25 16.50
C ILE A 9 -3.67 7.36 16.07
N ALA A 10 -3.56 7.78 14.81
CA ALA A 10 -4.47 8.70 14.14
C ALA A 10 -5.39 7.93 13.18
N GLY A 11 -6.68 7.86 13.51
CA GLY A 11 -7.68 7.06 12.82
C GLY A 11 -7.91 5.69 13.46
N CYS A 12 -9.11 5.50 14.00
CA CYS A 12 -9.55 4.28 14.68
C CYS A 12 -10.61 3.54 13.86
N GLY A 13 -10.52 3.64 12.52
CA GLY A 13 -11.42 2.97 11.56
C GLY A 13 -11.10 1.49 11.35
N GLY A 14 -11.59 0.92 10.24
CA GLY A 14 -11.47 -0.53 9.97
C GLY A 14 -10.05 -1.07 10.01
N ILE A 15 -9.06 -0.34 9.45
CA ILE A 15 -7.67 -0.82 9.39
C ILE A 15 -6.96 -0.79 10.76
N SER A 16 -7.41 0.03 11.69
CA SER A 16 -6.90 0.01 13.07
C SER A 16 -7.14 -1.34 13.76
N GLY A 17 -8.14 -2.10 13.29
CA GLY A 17 -8.40 -3.47 13.71
C GLY A 17 -7.27 -4.47 13.38
N VAL A 18 -6.36 -4.12 12.48
CA VAL A 18 -5.14 -4.89 12.17
C VAL A 18 -3.95 -4.33 12.94
N HIS A 19 -3.75 -3.00 12.92
CA HIS A 19 -2.61 -2.36 13.57
C HIS A 19 -2.62 -2.53 15.08
N ILE A 20 -3.75 -2.25 15.75
CA ILE A 20 -3.83 -2.30 17.22
C ILE A 20 -3.46 -3.68 17.78
N PRO A 21 -4.07 -4.81 17.35
CA PRO A 21 -3.69 -6.12 17.87
C PRO A 21 -2.23 -6.48 17.59
N THR A 22 -1.72 -6.09 16.41
CA THR A 22 -0.31 -6.32 16.06
C THR A 22 0.61 -5.57 17.01
N LEU A 23 0.38 -4.28 17.24
CA LEU A 23 1.19 -3.46 18.14
C LEU A 23 1.13 -3.96 19.58
N MET A 24 -0.05 -4.36 20.07
CA MET A 24 -0.23 -4.90 21.41
C MET A 24 0.50 -6.25 21.63
N ALA A 25 0.76 -6.99 20.55
CA ALA A 25 1.49 -8.26 20.60
C ALA A 25 3.01 -8.09 20.47
N MET A 26 3.50 -6.86 20.22
CA MET A 26 4.92 -6.59 19.99
C MET A 26 5.63 -6.19 21.26
N ASP A 27 6.74 -6.87 21.58
CA ASP A 27 7.60 -6.48 22.70
C ASP A 27 8.24 -5.11 22.47
N GLY A 28 8.23 -4.27 23.49
CA GLY A 28 8.82 -2.94 23.45
C GLY A 28 8.04 -1.95 22.56
N VAL A 29 6.73 -2.12 22.42
CA VAL A 29 5.81 -1.19 21.76
C VAL A 29 4.61 -0.94 22.67
N GLU A 30 4.29 0.32 22.95
CA GLU A 30 3.17 0.70 23.80
C GLU A 30 2.30 1.76 23.13
N ILE A 31 1.00 1.50 23.00
CA ILE A 31 0.05 2.48 22.49
C ILE A 31 -0.31 3.44 23.61
N ARG A 32 0.13 4.70 23.52
CA ARG A 32 -0.07 5.75 24.53
C ARG A 32 -1.28 6.62 24.30
N ALA A 33 -1.56 6.92 23.01
CA ALA A 33 -2.71 7.76 22.68
C ALA A 33 -3.35 7.36 21.36
N VAL A 34 -4.64 7.62 21.25
CA VAL A 34 -5.43 7.44 20.04
C VAL A 34 -6.23 8.71 19.75
N CYS A 35 -6.45 9.04 18.47
CA CYS A 35 -7.40 10.07 18.07
C CYS A 35 -8.22 9.65 16.85
N ASP A 36 -9.49 10.04 16.83
CA ASP A 36 -10.41 9.90 15.69
C ASP A 36 -11.44 11.02 15.74
N ILE A 37 -11.87 11.50 14.58
CA ILE A 37 -12.97 12.49 14.49
C ILE A 37 -14.30 11.93 15.00
N ASN A 38 -14.46 10.62 15.00
CA ASN A 38 -15.59 9.92 15.59
C ASN A 38 -15.24 9.52 17.04
N PRO A 39 -15.90 10.17 18.05
CA PRO A 39 -15.57 9.93 19.46
C PRO A 39 -15.85 8.50 19.93
N GLU A 40 -16.79 7.80 19.31
CA GLU A 40 -17.11 6.40 19.64
C GLU A 40 -15.98 5.45 19.19
N ARG A 41 -15.38 5.70 18.01
CA ARG A 41 -14.24 4.94 17.53
C ARG A 41 -13.01 5.18 18.39
N ALA A 42 -12.75 6.44 18.77
CA ALA A 42 -11.66 6.79 19.67
C ALA A 42 -11.84 6.10 21.03
N ARG A 43 -13.05 6.13 21.61
CA ARG A 43 -13.37 5.47 22.90
C ARG A 43 -13.15 3.95 22.81
N SER A 44 -13.70 3.30 21.78
CA SER A 44 -13.52 1.86 21.60
C SER A 44 -12.06 1.45 21.44
N ALA A 45 -11.25 2.24 20.73
CA ALA A 45 -9.82 2.01 20.61
C ALA A 45 -9.09 2.19 21.95
N ALA A 46 -9.41 3.25 22.70
CA ALA A 46 -8.86 3.53 24.02
C ALA A 46 -9.17 2.42 25.03
N GLU A 47 -10.42 1.95 25.08
CA GLU A 47 -10.83 0.85 25.96
C GLU A 47 -10.07 -0.46 25.67
N ARG A 48 -9.79 -0.75 24.41
CA ARG A 48 -9.05 -1.95 23.99
C ARG A 48 -7.57 -1.88 24.32
N THR A 49 -6.99 -0.70 24.29
CA THR A 49 -5.53 -0.48 24.38
C THR A 49 -5.10 0.03 25.75
N GLY A 50 -5.99 0.60 26.54
CA GLY A 50 -5.66 1.38 27.74
C GLY A 50 -5.04 2.75 27.43
N ALA A 51 -5.05 3.18 26.16
CA ALA A 51 -4.47 4.45 25.73
C ALA A 51 -5.35 5.65 26.07
N GLU A 52 -4.76 6.82 26.16
CA GLU A 52 -5.48 8.07 26.31
C GLU A 52 -6.12 8.51 24.98
N ILE A 53 -7.21 9.27 25.06
CA ILE A 53 -7.84 9.87 23.89
C ILE A 53 -7.29 11.28 23.72
N ALA A 54 -6.52 11.53 22.66
CA ALA A 54 -6.14 12.88 22.27
C ALA A 54 -7.33 13.57 21.58
N ARG A 55 -7.57 14.83 21.91
CA ARG A 55 -8.68 15.63 21.40
C ARG A 55 -8.65 15.75 19.86
N ASP A 56 -7.45 15.94 19.32
CA ASP A 56 -7.18 16.11 17.90
C ASP A 56 -5.76 15.62 17.54
N PHE A 57 -5.45 15.63 16.24
CA PHE A 57 -4.14 15.21 15.75
C PHE A 57 -3.00 16.14 16.24
N GLY A 58 -3.26 17.45 16.37
CA GLY A 58 -2.27 18.42 16.87
C GLY A 58 -1.85 18.09 18.29
N GLU A 59 -2.79 17.78 19.18
CA GLU A 59 -2.52 17.33 20.52
C GLU A 59 -1.74 16.00 20.53
N LEU A 60 -2.11 15.03 19.67
CA LEU A 60 -1.43 13.75 19.56
C LEU A 60 0.08 13.93 19.27
N ILE A 61 0.41 14.72 18.25
CA ILE A 61 1.80 14.90 17.81
C ILE A 61 2.61 15.83 18.73
N ALA A 62 1.96 16.69 19.51
CA ALA A 62 2.60 17.57 20.48
C ALA A 62 3.05 16.82 21.75
N ARG A 63 2.57 15.61 21.99
CA ARG A 63 2.92 14.81 23.18
C ARG A 63 4.39 14.40 23.16
N GLU A 64 5.10 14.66 24.25
CA GLU A 64 6.50 14.23 24.42
C GLU A 64 6.64 12.73 24.69
N ASP A 65 5.55 12.08 25.12
CA ASP A 65 5.49 10.63 25.35
C ASP A 65 5.00 9.84 24.13
N ILE A 66 5.11 10.39 22.92
CA ILE A 66 4.89 9.71 21.64
C ILE A 66 6.19 9.76 20.81
N ASP A 67 6.63 8.60 20.35
CA ASP A 67 7.81 8.44 19.49
C ASP A 67 7.40 8.14 18.02
N VAL A 68 6.34 7.35 17.83
CA VAL A 68 5.87 6.86 16.54
C VAL A 68 4.40 7.20 16.36
N VAL A 69 4.01 7.68 15.17
CA VAL A 69 2.62 7.94 14.79
C VAL A 69 2.20 6.98 13.68
N HIS A 70 1.13 6.23 13.92
CA HIS A 70 0.42 5.47 12.89
C HIS A 70 -0.68 6.32 12.29
N VAL A 71 -0.62 6.58 10.96
CA VAL A 71 -1.63 7.34 10.22
C VAL A 71 -2.54 6.35 9.49
N LEU A 72 -3.77 6.16 10.02
CA LEU A 72 -4.75 5.15 9.61
C LEU A 72 -6.07 5.80 9.17
N THR A 73 -5.98 6.98 8.59
CA THR A 73 -7.08 7.86 8.20
C THR A 73 -7.53 7.59 6.75
N PRO A 74 -8.54 8.30 6.22
CA PRO A 74 -8.81 8.36 4.78
C PRO A 74 -7.62 8.85 3.95
N HIS A 75 -7.55 8.45 2.68
CA HIS A 75 -6.40 8.66 1.78
C HIS A 75 -5.91 10.11 1.74
N TYR A 76 -6.81 11.10 1.59
CA TYR A 76 -6.45 12.52 1.46
C TYR A 76 -5.77 13.11 2.71
N LEU A 77 -5.86 12.42 3.85
CA LEU A 77 -5.23 12.83 5.10
C LEU A 77 -3.86 12.19 5.34
N HIS A 78 -3.45 11.17 4.57
CA HIS A 78 -2.18 10.49 4.80
C HIS A 78 -1.01 11.45 4.71
N ALA A 79 -0.87 12.17 3.60
CA ALA A 79 0.26 13.09 3.41
C ALA A 79 0.27 14.27 4.40
N PRO A 80 -0.81 15.07 4.58
CA PRO A 80 -0.75 16.19 5.51
C PRO A 80 -0.51 15.77 6.96
N LEU A 81 -1.08 14.66 7.43
CA LEU A 81 -0.84 14.19 8.79
C LEU A 81 0.57 13.61 8.96
N ALA A 82 1.06 12.85 7.98
CA ALA A 82 2.42 12.33 8.02
C ALA A 82 3.46 13.47 8.01
N ILE A 83 3.27 14.49 7.17
CA ILE A 83 4.14 15.67 7.12
C ILE A 83 4.19 16.37 8.47
N ALA A 84 3.03 16.67 9.07
CA ALA A 84 2.96 17.34 10.36
C ALA A 84 3.62 16.53 11.49
N ALA A 85 3.44 15.20 11.50
CA ALA A 85 4.10 14.33 12.48
C ALA A 85 5.63 14.29 12.29
N LEU A 86 6.11 14.22 11.04
CA LEU A 86 7.54 14.27 10.72
C LEU A 86 8.16 15.62 11.11
N GLU A 87 7.48 16.73 10.88
CA GLU A 87 7.90 18.07 11.30
C GLU A 87 7.96 18.22 12.83
N ALA A 88 7.08 17.50 13.56
CA ALA A 88 7.15 17.37 15.00
C ALA A 88 8.25 16.40 15.49
N GLY A 89 9.06 15.85 14.56
CA GLY A 89 10.17 14.95 14.86
C GLY A 89 9.77 13.52 15.22
N LYS A 90 8.52 13.12 14.96
CA LYS A 90 8.03 11.77 15.19
C LYS A 90 8.40 10.83 14.04
N HIS A 91 8.64 9.55 14.33
CA HIS A 91 8.60 8.51 13.32
C HIS A 91 7.16 8.32 12.85
N VAL A 92 6.98 8.01 11.58
CA VAL A 92 5.64 7.83 10.98
C VAL A 92 5.57 6.53 10.22
N ILE A 93 4.50 5.78 10.40
CA ILE A 93 4.06 4.76 9.48
C ILE A 93 2.62 5.07 9.06
N THR A 94 2.39 5.14 7.75
CA THR A 94 1.09 5.47 7.18
C THR A 94 0.54 4.33 6.35
N GLU A 95 -0.77 4.21 6.31
CA GLU A 95 -1.45 3.35 5.35
C GLU A 95 -1.24 3.83 3.90
N LYS A 96 -1.45 2.90 2.99
CA LYS A 96 -1.45 3.19 1.54
C LYS A 96 -2.80 3.85 1.13
N PRO A 97 -2.80 4.62 0.04
CA PRO A 97 -1.66 5.15 -0.70
C PRO A 97 -0.91 6.18 0.15
N MET A 98 0.37 6.42 -0.15
CA MET A 98 1.12 7.44 0.59
C MET A 98 0.48 8.84 0.49
N ALA A 99 -0.17 9.15 -0.63
CA ALA A 99 -0.89 10.38 -0.91
C ALA A 99 -1.96 10.17 -1.99
N THR A 100 -2.81 11.17 -2.24
CA THR A 100 -3.78 11.16 -3.35
C THR A 100 -3.24 11.84 -4.61
N THR A 101 -2.16 12.63 -4.50
CA THR A 101 -1.50 13.33 -5.61
C THR A 101 0.01 13.08 -5.59
N LEU A 102 0.69 13.24 -6.74
CA LEU A 102 2.15 13.15 -6.82
C LEU A 102 2.82 14.34 -6.13
N GLU A 103 2.19 15.50 -6.11
CA GLU A 103 2.70 16.68 -5.42
C GLU A 103 2.78 16.46 -3.91
N ASP A 104 1.70 15.96 -3.30
CA ASP A 104 1.65 15.63 -1.86
C ASP A 104 2.64 14.51 -1.51
N ALA A 105 2.75 13.48 -2.38
CA ALA A 105 3.73 12.43 -2.20
C ALA A 105 5.17 12.97 -2.18
N ARG A 106 5.51 13.86 -3.11
CA ARG A 106 6.83 14.53 -3.13
C ARG A 106 7.04 15.43 -1.90
N ALA A 107 5.99 16.14 -1.46
CA ALA A 107 6.06 16.95 -0.23
C ALA A 107 6.33 16.06 1.00
N MET A 108 5.67 14.92 1.09
CA MET A 108 5.85 13.93 2.17
C MET A 108 7.28 13.37 2.19
N VAL A 109 7.84 13.01 1.02
CA VAL A 109 9.25 12.55 0.91
C VAL A 109 10.21 13.64 1.34
N ARG A 110 9.99 14.91 0.90
CA ARG A 110 10.83 16.04 1.33
C ARG A 110 10.76 16.28 2.84
N ALA A 111 9.59 16.12 3.45
CA ALA A 111 9.44 16.24 4.91
C ALA A 111 10.19 15.11 5.64
N ALA A 112 10.09 13.87 5.15
CA ALA A 112 10.82 12.74 5.72
C ALA A 112 12.34 12.95 5.70
N ARG A 113 12.88 13.40 4.58
CA ARG A 113 14.33 13.67 4.42
C ARG A 113 14.85 14.81 5.30
N LYS A 114 14.00 15.74 5.73
CA LYS A 114 14.35 16.86 6.62
C LYS A 114 14.13 16.53 8.09
N SER A 115 13.30 15.52 8.39
CA SER A 115 12.93 15.13 9.73
C SER A 115 14.04 14.32 10.42
N LYS A 116 14.01 14.33 11.75
CA LYS A 116 14.71 13.33 12.57
C LYS A 116 13.94 12.02 12.65
N GLY A 117 12.64 12.07 12.41
CA GLY A 117 11.78 10.91 12.30
C GLY A 117 11.94 10.20 10.96
N ARG A 118 11.53 8.96 10.89
CA ARG A 118 11.56 8.13 9.67
C ARG A 118 10.14 7.90 9.17
N LEU A 119 9.96 7.84 7.88
CA LEU A 119 8.69 7.56 7.21
C LEU A 119 8.67 6.14 6.69
N GLY A 120 7.64 5.38 7.06
CA GLY A 120 7.27 4.10 6.43
C GLY A 120 5.87 4.18 5.81
N VAL A 121 5.66 3.46 4.71
CA VAL A 121 4.36 3.30 4.07
C VAL A 121 3.97 1.83 4.04
N ILE A 122 2.70 1.51 4.25
CA ILE A 122 2.22 0.13 4.27
C ILE A 122 2.07 -0.41 2.84
N PHE A 123 2.89 -1.42 2.52
CA PHE A 123 2.74 -2.32 1.37
C PHE A 123 3.03 -3.75 1.82
N GLN A 124 2.22 -4.25 2.72
CA GLN A 124 2.40 -5.52 3.42
C GLN A 124 2.54 -6.73 2.51
N ASN A 125 2.02 -6.68 1.28
CA ASN A 125 2.11 -7.79 0.34
C ASN A 125 3.55 -8.12 -0.07
N ARG A 126 4.50 -7.17 0.08
CA ARG A 126 5.93 -7.44 -0.12
C ARG A 126 6.51 -8.43 0.91
N TYR A 127 5.83 -8.60 2.06
CA TYR A 127 6.24 -9.50 3.16
C TYR A 127 5.54 -10.85 3.11
N ASN A 128 4.59 -11.07 2.20
CA ASN A 128 3.93 -12.36 2.05
C ASN A 128 4.93 -13.41 1.52
N PRO A 129 4.96 -14.65 2.05
CA PRO A 129 5.96 -15.66 1.69
C PRO A 129 6.06 -15.91 0.18
N ALA A 130 4.93 -16.02 -0.52
CA ALA A 130 4.91 -16.18 -1.98
C ALA A 130 5.56 -15.01 -2.72
N SER A 131 5.37 -13.77 -2.21
CA SER A 131 5.96 -12.56 -2.79
C SER A 131 7.47 -12.50 -2.58
N VAL A 132 7.92 -12.85 -1.37
CA VAL A 132 9.35 -12.92 -1.02
C VAL A 132 10.06 -13.95 -1.89
N GLU A 133 9.49 -15.14 -2.04
CA GLU A 133 10.07 -16.20 -2.86
C GLU A 133 10.06 -15.85 -4.34
N LEU A 134 8.96 -15.30 -4.88
CA LEU A 134 8.91 -14.88 -6.27
C LEU A 134 9.94 -13.77 -6.57
N LYS A 135 10.11 -12.82 -5.65
CA LYS A 135 11.18 -11.81 -5.76
C LYS A 135 12.56 -12.44 -5.82
N ARG A 136 12.82 -13.43 -4.97
CA ARG A 136 14.09 -14.17 -4.95
C ARG A 136 14.33 -14.90 -6.27
N LEU A 137 13.32 -15.62 -6.79
CA LEU A 137 13.40 -16.35 -8.06
C LEU A 137 13.68 -15.43 -9.26
N VAL A 138 12.97 -14.32 -9.36
CA VAL A 138 13.19 -13.34 -10.44
C VAL A 138 14.59 -12.72 -10.33
N ALA A 139 15.02 -12.38 -9.10
CA ALA A 139 16.33 -11.75 -8.86
C ALA A 139 17.52 -12.72 -9.02
N SER A 140 17.32 -14.05 -8.91
CA SER A 140 18.39 -15.04 -9.05
C SER A 140 18.97 -15.13 -10.46
N GLY A 141 18.23 -14.66 -11.47
CA GLY A 141 18.60 -14.81 -12.87
C GLY A 141 18.39 -16.22 -13.45
N GLU A 142 17.89 -17.16 -12.66
CA GLU A 142 17.63 -18.55 -13.04
C GLU A 142 16.64 -18.64 -14.23
N GLY A 143 15.68 -17.73 -14.28
CA GLY A 143 14.73 -17.62 -15.37
C GLY A 143 15.30 -17.05 -16.69
N GLY A 144 16.54 -16.57 -16.72
CA GLY A 144 17.07 -15.82 -17.85
C GLY A 144 16.59 -14.35 -17.85
N ALA A 145 16.62 -13.68 -19.01
CA ALA A 145 16.20 -12.29 -19.09
C ALA A 145 14.71 -12.13 -18.77
N PHE A 146 14.37 -11.08 -18.03
CA PHE A 146 12.99 -10.72 -17.75
C PHE A 146 12.32 -10.13 -19.01
N LEU A 147 11.21 -10.70 -19.42
CA LEU A 147 10.48 -10.33 -20.64
C LEU A 147 9.23 -9.51 -20.33
N GLY A 148 8.60 -9.74 -19.18
CA GLY A 148 7.41 -9.00 -18.83
C GLY A 148 6.67 -9.51 -17.61
N ALA A 149 5.62 -8.76 -17.25
CA ALA A 149 4.73 -9.08 -16.14
C ALA A 149 3.26 -8.89 -16.51
N ARG A 150 2.38 -9.56 -15.78
CA ARG A 150 0.94 -9.34 -15.84
C ARG A 150 0.37 -9.26 -14.43
N ALA A 151 -0.52 -8.30 -14.21
CA ALA A 151 -1.25 -8.16 -12.95
C ALA A 151 -2.76 -8.05 -13.21
N SER A 152 -3.56 -8.76 -12.42
CA SER A 152 -5.02 -8.70 -12.50
C SER A 152 -5.65 -8.69 -11.12
N VAL A 153 -6.61 -7.76 -10.94
CA VAL A 153 -7.48 -7.65 -9.77
C VAL A 153 -8.92 -7.56 -10.28
N CYS A 154 -9.73 -8.58 -10.00
CA CYS A 154 -11.12 -8.65 -10.41
C CYS A 154 -11.98 -8.87 -9.18
N TRP A 155 -12.51 -7.77 -8.63
CA TRP A 155 -13.30 -7.78 -7.40
C TRP A 155 -14.69 -7.25 -7.62
N HIS A 156 -15.54 -7.40 -6.61
CA HIS A 156 -16.92 -6.92 -6.60
C HIS A 156 -17.11 -5.83 -5.56
N ARG A 157 -17.53 -4.65 -5.99
CA ARG A 157 -17.90 -3.53 -5.10
C ARG A 157 -19.18 -2.89 -5.57
N GLU A 158 -20.14 -2.81 -4.68
CA GLU A 158 -21.44 -2.19 -4.92
C GLU A 158 -21.48 -0.76 -4.36
N ALA A 159 -22.51 0.00 -4.72
CA ALA A 159 -22.72 1.38 -4.28
C ALA A 159 -22.61 1.58 -2.74
N PRO A 160 -23.12 0.67 -1.87
CA PRO A 160 -22.96 0.83 -0.42
C PRO A 160 -21.50 0.87 0.06
N TYR A 161 -20.57 0.18 -0.63
CA TYR A 161 -19.14 0.21 -0.30
C TYR A 161 -18.58 1.64 -0.34
N TYR A 162 -19.05 2.43 -1.28
CA TYR A 162 -18.63 3.82 -1.47
C TYR A 162 -19.42 4.76 -0.55
N SER A 163 -20.75 4.71 -0.55
CA SER A 163 -21.61 5.64 0.17
C SER A 163 -21.48 5.57 1.70
N MET A 164 -21.20 4.40 2.26
CA MET A 164 -21.06 4.21 3.72
C MET A 164 -19.74 4.75 4.29
N SER A 165 -18.76 5.07 3.47
CA SER A 165 -17.44 5.47 3.95
C SER A 165 -17.32 6.98 4.22
N GLY A 166 -18.09 7.79 3.51
CA GLY A 166 -18.03 9.26 3.55
C GLY A 166 -16.82 9.88 2.84
N TRP A 167 -15.92 9.06 2.26
CA TRP A 167 -14.72 9.55 1.54
C TRP A 167 -14.39 8.77 0.26
N ARG A 168 -14.87 7.52 0.15
CA ARG A 168 -14.70 6.72 -1.07
C ARG A 168 -15.66 7.21 -2.15
N GLY A 169 -15.29 6.96 -3.40
CA GLY A 169 -16.08 7.36 -4.56
C GLY A 169 -15.85 8.80 -5.03
N PHE A 170 -15.08 9.61 -4.30
CA PHE A 170 -14.81 11.00 -4.64
C PHE A 170 -13.33 11.22 -4.98
N LEU A 171 -13.04 11.85 -6.12
CA LEU A 171 -11.67 12.13 -6.56
C LEU A 171 -10.88 12.96 -5.53
N ALA A 172 -11.53 13.92 -4.90
CA ALA A 172 -10.88 14.80 -3.92
C ALA A 172 -10.40 14.08 -2.66
N THR A 173 -11.06 13.00 -2.25
CA THR A 173 -10.79 12.33 -0.97
C THR A 173 -10.20 10.93 -1.12
N GLU A 174 -10.56 10.21 -2.16
CA GLU A 174 -9.99 8.89 -2.47
C GLU A 174 -8.77 8.98 -3.40
N GLY A 175 -8.76 9.95 -4.34
CA GLY A 175 -7.68 10.15 -5.30
C GLY A 175 -7.76 9.26 -6.55
N GLY A 176 -8.80 8.45 -6.64
CA GLY A 176 -9.08 7.45 -7.67
C GLY A 176 -9.85 6.30 -7.06
N GLY A 177 -10.25 5.32 -7.85
CA GLY A 177 -11.07 4.19 -7.44
C GLY A 177 -10.30 2.87 -7.36
N ALA A 178 -10.65 1.93 -8.24
CA ALA A 178 -10.09 0.58 -8.25
C ALA A 178 -8.56 0.55 -8.35
N LEU A 179 -7.94 1.49 -9.05
CA LEU A 179 -6.49 1.57 -9.18
C LEU A 179 -5.80 1.92 -7.86
N ILE A 180 -6.23 3.01 -7.22
CA ILE A 180 -5.53 3.53 -6.03
C ILE A 180 -5.92 2.82 -4.74
N ASN A 181 -7.13 2.29 -4.66
CA ASN A 181 -7.63 1.67 -3.44
C ASN A 181 -7.46 0.15 -3.44
N GLN A 182 -7.99 -0.56 -4.43
CA GLN A 182 -7.99 -2.02 -4.46
C GLN A 182 -6.70 -2.59 -5.05
N SER A 183 -6.19 -2.03 -6.15
CA SER A 183 -5.10 -2.66 -6.88
C SER A 183 -3.70 -2.13 -6.59
N ILE A 184 -3.56 -1.04 -5.85
CA ILE A 184 -2.24 -0.42 -5.63
C ILE A 184 -1.21 -1.38 -5.01
N HIS A 185 -1.63 -2.29 -4.14
CA HIS A 185 -0.76 -3.34 -3.58
C HIS A 185 -0.24 -4.30 -4.66
N THR A 186 -1.11 -4.66 -5.61
CA THR A 186 -0.75 -5.56 -6.72
C THR A 186 0.17 -4.86 -7.71
N LEU A 187 -0.07 -3.59 -8.00
CA LEU A 187 0.77 -2.76 -8.86
C LEU A 187 2.15 -2.51 -8.26
N ASP A 188 2.19 -2.22 -6.96
CA ASP A 188 3.42 -2.12 -6.19
C ASP A 188 4.22 -3.43 -6.26
N LEU A 189 3.56 -4.53 -5.94
CA LEU A 189 4.20 -5.85 -5.89
C LEU A 189 4.74 -6.28 -7.24
N MET A 190 3.99 -6.06 -8.33
CA MET A 190 4.43 -6.35 -9.69
C MET A 190 5.73 -5.58 -10.04
N THR A 191 5.79 -4.29 -9.72
CA THR A 191 6.96 -3.46 -9.97
C THR A 191 8.13 -3.83 -9.06
N TYR A 192 7.87 -4.06 -7.77
CA TYR A 192 8.86 -4.49 -6.79
C TYR A 192 9.50 -5.82 -7.18
N ILE A 193 8.72 -6.83 -7.55
CA ILE A 193 9.21 -8.16 -7.94
C ILE A 193 10.05 -8.07 -9.21
N ALA A 194 9.60 -7.33 -10.22
CA ALA A 194 10.36 -7.12 -11.45
C ALA A 194 11.74 -6.48 -11.19
N GLY A 195 11.87 -5.68 -10.13
CA GLY A 195 13.11 -4.99 -9.78
C GLY A 195 13.55 -3.96 -10.83
N ARG A 196 12.62 -3.48 -11.63
CA ARG A 196 12.83 -2.53 -12.72
C ARG A 196 11.74 -1.48 -12.71
N ARG A 197 12.07 -0.26 -13.09
CA ARG A 197 11.15 0.85 -13.23
C ARG A 197 10.29 0.66 -14.49
N ILE A 198 9.00 1.00 -14.39
CA ILE A 198 8.16 1.23 -15.57
C ILE A 198 8.46 2.66 -16.05
N GLU A 199 8.87 2.80 -17.31
CA GLU A 199 9.25 4.10 -17.90
C GLU A 199 8.03 4.84 -18.44
N ARG A 200 7.10 4.12 -19.07
CA ARG A 200 5.89 4.71 -19.64
C ARG A 200 4.72 3.73 -19.63
N VAL A 201 3.53 4.28 -19.63
CA VAL A 201 2.29 3.52 -19.64
C VAL A 201 1.27 4.11 -20.62
N ARG A 202 0.45 3.25 -21.20
CA ARG A 202 -0.76 3.62 -21.93
C ARG A 202 -1.90 2.80 -21.38
N GLY A 203 -2.97 3.48 -20.91
CA GLY A 203 -4.11 2.82 -20.31
C GLY A 203 -5.42 3.58 -20.51
N HIS A 204 -6.47 2.93 -20.10
CA HIS A 204 -7.83 3.48 -20.08
C HIS A 204 -8.50 3.10 -18.76
N VAL A 205 -9.23 4.02 -18.19
CA VAL A 205 -10.06 3.82 -17.01
C VAL A 205 -11.51 4.16 -17.33
N SER A 206 -12.44 3.45 -16.69
CA SER A 206 -13.88 3.65 -16.88
C SER A 206 -14.65 3.44 -15.58
N THR A 207 -15.90 3.93 -15.56
CA THR A 207 -16.88 3.75 -14.49
C THR A 207 -18.17 3.29 -15.14
N ASP A 208 -18.30 1.98 -15.38
CA ASP A 208 -19.36 1.46 -16.25
C ASP A 208 -20.64 1.07 -15.50
N VAL A 209 -20.49 0.43 -14.32
CA VAL A 209 -21.63 -0.12 -13.55
C VAL A 209 -22.16 0.87 -12.51
N LEU A 210 -21.26 1.67 -11.92
CA LEU A 210 -21.60 2.64 -10.88
C LEU A 210 -21.61 4.08 -11.40
N ASP A 211 -21.82 4.25 -12.70
CA ASP A 211 -21.93 5.57 -13.33
C ASP A 211 -22.99 6.42 -12.63
N ASN A 212 -22.70 7.71 -12.43
CA ASN A 212 -23.48 8.66 -11.64
C ASN A 212 -23.57 8.40 -10.11
N ALA A 213 -23.00 7.30 -9.59
CA ALA A 213 -22.94 7.05 -8.16
C ALA A 213 -21.62 7.46 -7.51
N ILE A 214 -20.54 7.47 -8.31
CA ILE A 214 -19.16 7.79 -7.89
C ILE A 214 -18.44 8.60 -8.97
N GLU A 215 -17.36 9.29 -8.59
CA GLU A 215 -16.50 10.08 -9.49
C GLU A 215 -15.25 9.32 -9.96
N VAL A 216 -14.96 8.17 -9.33
CA VAL A 216 -13.71 7.43 -9.51
C VAL A 216 -13.90 6.21 -10.41
N GLU A 217 -12.83 5.73 -11.00
CA GLU A 217 -12.85 4.56 -11.87
C GLU A 217 -13.16 3.26 -11.12
N THR A 218 -13.95 2.39 -11.74
CA THR A 218 -14.19 1.02 -11.29
C THR A 218 -13.41 0.00 -12.10
N SER A 219 -12.98 0.36 -13.32
CA SER A 219 -12.27 -0.54 -14.22
C SER A 219 -11.07 0.14 -14.86
N CYS A 220 -10.04 -0.66 -15.17
CA CYS A 220 -8.82 -0.22 -15.84
C CYS A 220 -8.20 -1.34 -16.67
N HIS A 221 -7.67 -1.00 -17.85
CA HIS A 221 -6.70 -1.80 -18.57
C HIS A 221 -5.52 -0.93 -19.01
N ALA A 222 -4.30 -1.46 -18.91
CA ALA A 222 -3.10 -0.73 -19.30
C ALA A 222 -1.98 -1.64 -19.82
N LEU A 223 -1.12 -1.04 -20.66
CA LEU A 223 0.15 -1.59 -21.13
C LEU A 223 1.26 -0.67 -20.64
N GLY A 224 2.26 -1.23 -19.97
CA GLY A 224 3.47 -0.51 -19.54
C GLY A 224 4.73 -1.05 -20.19
N ILE A 225 5.75 -0.20 -20.27
CA ILE A 225 7.08 -0.56 -20.74
C ILE A 225 8.05 -0.33 -19.57
N TYR A 226 8.74 -1.39 -19.18
CA TYR A 226 9.82 -1.34 -18.21
C TYR A 226 11.12 -0.82 -18.84
N GLU A 227 11.99 -0.30 -18.01
CA GLU A 227 13.39 -0.05 -18.36
C GLU A 227 14.01 -1.30 -18.99
N GLY A 228 14.62 -1.14 -20.16
CA GLY A 228 15.13 -2.24 -20.97
C GLY A 228 14.10 -2.90 -21.89
N GLY A 229 12.88 -2.37 -22.01
CA GLY A 229 11.91 -2.73 -23.03
C GLY A 229 10.98 -3.90 -22.71
N ALA A 230 11.12 -4.56 -21.54
CA ALA A 230 10.15 -5.55 -21.07
C ALA A 230 8.76 -4.92 -20.90
N ARG A 231 7.70 -5.71 -20.98
CA ARG A 231 6.32 -5.18 -21.01
C ARG A 231 5.52 -5.64 -19.80
N CYS A 232 4.56 -4.82 -19.36
CA CYS A 232 3.55 -5.29 -18.44
C CYS A 232 2.13 -5.03 -18.93
N VAL A 233 1.23 -5.92 -18.54
CA VAL A 233 -0.21 -5.80 -18.79
C VAL A 233 -0.92 -5.75 -17.45
N ILE A 234 -1.81 -4.77 -17.30
CA ILE A 234 -2.58 -4.53 -16.09
C ILE A 234 -4.05 -4.60 -16.43
N PHE A 235 -4.81 -5.37 -15.66
CA PHE A 235 -6.26 -5.38 -15.69
C PHE A 235 -6.83 -5.31 -14.27
N VAL A 236 -7.69 -4.33 -14.06
CA VAL A 236 -8.31 -4.11 -12.74
C VAL A 236 -9.78 -3.82 -12.94
N THR A 237 -10.65 -4.45 -12.15
CA THR A 237 -12.05 -4.09 -12.09
C THR A 237 -12.66 -4.37 -10.71
N ASN A 238 -13.56 -3.49 -10.28
CA ASN A 238 -14.46 -3.68 -9.15
C ASN A 238 -15.86 -4.17 -9.59
N ASP A 239 -16.07 -4.31 -10.89
CA ASP A 239 -17.36 -4.64 -11.51
C ASP A 239 -17.49 -6.15 -11.83
N TYR A 240 -16.64 -7.00 -11.22
CA TYR A 240 -16.73 -8.43 -11.40
C TYR A 240 -17.80 -9.06 -10.49
N ALA A 241 -18.18 -10.31 -10.75
CA ALA A 241 -19.25 -10.99 -10.02
C ALA A 241 -18.88 -11.39 -8.58
N ILE A 242 -17.59 -11.56 -8.30
CA ILE A 242 -17.04 -12.01 -7.01
C ILE A 242 -15.67 -11.37 -6.76
N ASP A 243 -15.15 -11.49 -5.54
CA ASP A 243 -13.74 -11.20 -5.26
C ASP A 243 -12.87 -12.39 -5.72
N ALA A 244 -12.40 -12.35 -6.97
CA ALA A 244 -11.52 -13.37 -7.50
C ALA A 244 -10.11 -13.25 -6.88
N PRO A 245 -9.33 -14.35 -6.80
CA PRO A 245 -7.94 -14.30 -6.38
C PRO A 245 -7.13 -13.33 -7.25
N VAL A 246 -6.34 -12.46 -6.62
CA VAL A 246 -5.39 -11.58 -7.31
C VAL A 246 -4.36 -12.42 -8.05
N THR A 247 -3.99 -12.02 -9.27
CA THR A 247 -2.95 -12.72 -10.01
C THR A 247 -1.80 -11.79 -10.39
N ILE A 248 -0.57 -12.28 -10.21
CA ILE A 248 0.65 -11.64 -10.70
C ILE A 248 1.47 -12.69 -11.42
N GLU A 249 1.86 -12.43 -12.66
CA GLU A 249 2.72 -13.30 -13.46
C GLU A 249 4.01 -12.57 -13.82
N MET A 250 5.14 -13.29 -13.67
CA MET A 250 6.46 -12.85 -14.11
C MET A 250 6.93 -13.81 -15.19
N THR A 251 7.23 -13.29 -16.38
CA THR A 251 7.71 -14.05 -17.55
C THR A 251 9.16 -13.70 -17.81
N CYS A 252 10.00 -14.72 -17.79
CA CYS A 252 11.40 -14.67 -18.20
C CYS A 252 11.64 -15.59 -19.41
N GLU A 253 12.83 -15.57 -20.00
CA GLU A 253 13.18 -16.38 -21.18
C GLU A 253 12.97 -17.90 -20.97
N LYS A 254 13.26 -18.41 -19.79
CA LYS A 254 13.27 -19.86 -19.46
C LYS A 254 12.20 -20.24 -18.46
N LYS A 255 11.64 -19.30 -17.72
CA LYS A 255 10.70 -19.53 -16.63
C LYS A 255 9.55 -18.55 -16.65
N ARG A 256 8.40 -19.04 -16.24
CA ARG A 256 7.21 -18.25 -15.97
C ARG A 256 6.68 -18.61 -14.60
N TRP A 257 6.58 -17.63 -13.73
CA TRP A 257 6.07 -17.81 -12.37
C TRP A 257 4.78 -17.00 -12.17
N GLN A 258 3.88 -17.56 -11.39
CA GLN A 258 2.60 -16.90 -11.14
C GLN A 258 2.19 -17.00 -9.66
N ILE A 259 1.82 -15.86 -9.08
CA ILE A 259 1.06 -15.81 -7.84
C ILE A 259 -0.43 -15.81 -8.19
N ILE A 260 -1.21 -16.68 -7.54
CA ILE A 260 -2.67 -16.69 -7.56
C ILE A 260 -3.16 -16.68 -6.11
N GLY A 261 -3.77 -15.58 -5.69
CA GLY A 261 -4.05 -15.36 -4.27
C GLY A 261 -2.76 -15.34 -3.47
N ASP A 262 -2.61 -16.31 -2.55
CA ASP A 262 -1.42 -16.45 -1.70
C ASP A 262 -0.47 -17.55 -2.17
N LYS A 263 -0.76 -18.23 -3.29
CA LYS A 263 0.02 -19.38 -3.76
C LYS A 263 0.93 -19.01 -4.92
N LEU A 264 2.17 -19.51 -4.88
CA LEU A 264 3.17 -19.34 -5.95
C LEU A 264 3.29 -20.63 -6.77
N TYR A 265 3.27 -20.50 -8.09
CA TYR A 265 3.38 -21.58 -9.05
C TYR A 265 4.56 -21.34 -10.02
N ASP A 266 5.23 -22.43 -10.42
CA ASP A 266 5.95 -22.50 -11.70
C ASP A 266 4.89 -22.76 -12.80
N ALA A 267 4.74 -21.82 -13.70
CA ALA A 267 3.76 -21.86 -14.79
C ALA A 267 4.43 -22.07 -16.16
N THR A 268 5.69 -22.55 -16.20
CA THR A 268 6.50 -22.71 -17.40
C THR A 268 5.88 -23.76 -18.34
N ASP A 269 5.73 -24.99 -17.85
CA ASP A 269 5.23 -26.14 -18.63
C ASP A 269 3.92 -26.72 -18.06
N GLY A 270 3.26 -25.96 -17.19
CA GLY A 270 2.05 -26.32 -16.49
C GLY A 270 1.82 -25.39 -15.32
N MET A 271 1.17 -25.88 -14.28
CA MET A 271 0.93 -25.15 -13.03
C MET A 271 1.43 -26.01 -11.85
N GLU A 272 2.72 -25.95 -11.58
CA GLU A 272 3.35 -26.67 -10.46
C GLU A 272 3.39 -25.76 -9.25
N LEU A 273 2.83 -26.21 -8.11
CA LEU A 273 2.84 -25.46 -6.87
C LEU A 273 4.26 -25.44 -6.28
N ILE A 274 4.84 -24.24 -6.16
CA ILE A 274 6.13 -24.01 -5.47
C ILE A 274 5.89 -23.76 -3.99
N MET A 275 4.90 -22.93 -3.67
CA MET A 275 4.62 -22.54 -2.29
C MET A 275 3.13 -22.34 -2.07
N ASP A 276 2.62 -22.96 -1.03
CA ASP A 276 1.27 -22.64 -0.50
C ASP A 276 1.39 -21.44 0.42
N GLY A 277 0.45 -20.51 0.30
CA GLY A 277 0.50 -19.24 1.03
C GLY A 277 0.39 -19.37 2.54
N ALA A 278 0.70 -18.31 3.22
CA ALA A 278 0.59 -18.22 4.66
C ALA A 278 -0.84 -18.51 5.15
N PRO A 279 -1.01 -19.01 6.38
CA PRO A 279 -2.33 -19.16 6.98
C PRO A 279 -3.08 -17.82 6.98
N PRO A 280 -4.42 -17.84 6.93
CA PRO A 280 -5.21 -16.63 6.85
C PRO A 280 -4.85 -15.65 7.96
N ALA A 281 -4.79 -14.37 7.61
CA ALA A 281 -4.56 -13.30 8.56
C ALA A 281 -5.53 -13.40 9.74
N MET A 282 -5.13 -12.89 10.90
CA MET A 282 -5.96 -12.79 12.11
C MET A 282 -7.18 -11.85 11.95
N SER A 283 -7.65 -11.63 10.70
CA SER A 283 -8.81 -10.81 10.36
C SER A 283 -9.72 -11.54 9.39
N ASP A 284 -11.02 -11.25 9.44
CA ASP A 284 -12.06 -11.80 8.55
C ASP A 284 -11.85 -11.45 7.06
N LYS A 285 -10.85 -10.63 6.75
CA LYS A 285 -10.50 -10.20 5.40
C LYS A 285 -9.24 -10.93 4.93
N ALA A 286 -9.43 -12.15 4.42
CA ALA A 286 -8.36 -13.04 3.94
C ALA A 286 -7.40 -12.38 2.94
N TYR A 287 -7.87 -11.40 2.13
CA TYR A 287 -7.05 -10.71 1.14
C TYR A 287 -6.01 -9.72 1.72
N TRP A 288 -6.00 -9.45 3.04
CA TRP A 288 -4.97 -8.63 3.68
C TRP A 288 -3.69 -9.41 4.00
N GLY A 289 -3.74 -10.75 3.99
CA GLY A 289 -2.58 -11.60 4.26
C GLY A 289 -1.98 -11.40 5.66
N ALA A 290 -0.91 -12.15 5.95
CA ALA A 290 -0.15 -12.04 7.20
C ALA A 290 0.94 -10.96 7.17
N GLY A 291 1.12 -10.28 6.06
CA GLY A 291 2.23 -9.36 5.82
C GLY A 291 2.25 -8.12 6.70
N HIS A 292 1.08 -7.65 7.20
CA HIS A 292 1.03 -6.48 8.08
C HIS A 292 1.87 -6.65 9.35
N ALA A 293 1.72 -7.77 10.05
CA ALA A 293 2.50 -8.02 11.26
C ALA A 293 4.00 -8.07 10.97
N ALA A 294 4.40 -8.76 9.88
CA ALA A 294 5.78 -8.83 9.46
C ALA A 294 6.35 -7.46 9.08
N GLN A 295 5.59 -6.65 8.34
CA GLN A 295 6.01 -5.31 7.96
C GLN A 295 6.15 -4.38 9.16
N LEU A 296 5.19 -4.39 10.09
CA LEU A 296 5.25 -3.58 11.30
C LEU A 296 6.44 -4.00 12.17
N THR A 297 6.67 -5.30 12.35
CA THR A 297 7.84 -5.80 13.08
C THR A 297 9.15 -5.30 12.44
N ASP A 298 9.28 -5.43 11.12
CA ASP A 298 10.46 -4.93 10.39
C ASP A 298 10.66 -3.42 10.55
N PHE A 299 9.58 -2.63 10.54
CA PHE A 299 9.67 -1.18 10.75
C PHE A 299 10.25 -0.84 12.12
N TYR A 300 9.73 -1.44 13.19
CA TYR A 300 10.22 -1.20 14.55
C TYR A 300 11.65 -1.74 14.77
N ASP A 301 11.99 -2.87 14.16
CA ASP A 301 13.36 -3.40 14.19
C ASP A 301 14.33 -2.47 13.45
N CYS A 302 13.91 -1.86 12.35
CA CYS A 302 14.69 -0.85 11.65
C CYS A 302 14.88 0.42 12.52
N LEU A 303 13.88 0.82 13.30
CA LEU A 303 14.04 1.92 14.26
C LEU A 303 15.04 1.58 15.37
N ARG A 304 14.99 0.35 15.94
CA ARG A 304 15.90 -0.11 17.00
C ARG A 304 17.35 -0.20 16.53
N THR A 305 17.54 -0.74 15.32
CA THR A 305 18.87 -1.08 14.80
C THR A 305 19.51 0.01 13.97
N GLY A 306 18.75 1.02 13.57
CA GLY A 306 19.21 2.03 12.60
C GLY A 306 19.28 1.50 11.14
N ARG A 307 18.90 0.25 10.89
CA ARG A 307 18.83 -0.31 9.53
C ARG A 307 17.78 0.43 8.70
N ARG A 308 18.03 0.58 7.39
CA ARG A 308 17.04 1.16 6.47
C ARG A 308 15.82 0.24 6.37
N PHE A 309 14.64 0.82 6.44
CA PHE A 309 13.38 0.11 6.22
C PHE A 309 13.13 -0.07 4.72
N MET A 310 12.55 -1.21 4.33
CA MET A 310 12.31 -1.52 2.91
C MET A 310 11.39 -0.51 2.22
N LEU A 311 10.42 0.02 2.93
CA LEU A 311 9.41 0.95 2.42
C LEU A 311 9.58 2.36 3.03
N GLU A 312 10.84 2.79 3.15
CA GLU A 312 11.19 4.09 3.68
C GLU A 312 11.22 5.17 2.59
N ASP A 313 10.83 6.39 2.95
CA ASP A 313 10.87 7.59 2.10
C ASP A 313 10.09 7.42 0.78
N ALA A 314 10.83 7.42 -0.35
CA ALA A 314 10.27 7.39 -1.70
C ALA A 314 9.93 5.99 -2.21
N GLU A 315 10.18 4.92 -1.42
CA GLU A 315 10.00 3.54 -1.89
C GLU A 315 8.54 3.16 -2.23
N ALA A 316 7.58 3.92 -1.70
CA ALA A 316 6.15 3.78 -2.01
C ALA A 316 5.69 4.64 -3.20
N TYR A 317 6.51 5.60 -3.63
CA TYR A 317 6.17 6.54 -4.71
C TYR A 317 5.90 5.87 -6.06
N PRO A 318 6.68 4.87 -6.52
CA PRO A 318 6.47 4.23 -7.82
C PRO A 318 5.07 3.67 -8.04
N ALA A 319 4.44 3.13 -6.99
CA ALA A 319 3.09 2.59 -7.09
C ALA A 319 2.05 3.70 -7.35
N LEU A 320 2.14 4.81 -6.63
CA LEU A 320 1.28 5.97 -6.86
C LEU A 320 1.56 6.62 -8.22
N ASN A 321 2.83 6.74 -8.61
CA ASN A 321 3.23 7.28 -9.91
C ASN A 321 2.61 6.47 -11.06
N LEU A 322 2.65 5.14 -11.00
CA LEU A 322 2.01 4.28 -11.99
C LEU A 322 0.49 4.50 -12.06
N VAL A 323 -0.19 4.55 -10.91
CA VAL A 323 -1.64 4.85 -10.85
C VAL A 323 -1.95 6.18 -11.52
N LYS A 324 -1.23 7.25 -11.17
CA LYS A 324 -1.47 8.58 -11.72
C LYS A 324 -1.15 8.67 -13.21
N ALA A 325 -0.08 8.02 -13.66
CA ALA A 325 0.27 7.95 -15.07
C ALA A 325 -0.79 7.20 -15.91
N ILE A 326 -1.42 6.14 -15.36
CA ILE A 326 -2.53 5.45 -16.02
C ILE A 326 -3.76 6.37 -16.12
N GLN A 327 -4.14 7.05 -15.04
CA GLN A 327 -5.25 8.02 -15.04
C GLN A 327 -5.01 9.14 -16.05
N GLU A 328 -3.80 9.70 -16.08
CA GLU A 328 -3.40 10.73 -17.04
C GLU A 328 -3.40 10.21 -18.48
N SER A 329 -2.91 8.99 -18.72
CA SER A 329 -2.93 8.34 -20.02
C SER A 329 -4.34 8.17 -20.57
N SER A 330 -5.29 7.78 -19.72
CA SER A 330 -6.70 7.67 -20.09
C SER A 330 -7.28 9.03 -20.49
N ALA A 331 -6.99 10.08 -19.72
CA ALA A 331 -7.47 11.43 -20.02
C ALA A 331 -6.87 12.02 -21.31
N LYS A 332 -5.59 11.76 -21.57
CA LYS A 332 -4.87 12.28 -22.76
C LYS A 332 -5.02 11.41 -24.02
N GLY A 333 -5.42 10.14 -23.89
CA GLY A 333 -5.53 9.20 -24.98
C GLY A 333 -4.19 8.70 -25.55
N GLY A 334 -3.08 8.75 -24.78
CA GLY A 334 -1.74 8.43 -25.26
C GLY A 334 -0.79 7.84 -24.21
N TRP A 335 0.46 7.65 -24.60
CA TRP A 335 1.52 7.26 -23.68
C TRP A 335 1.85 8.40 -22.70
N VAL A 336 2.10 8.04 -21.44
CA VAL A 336 2.57 8.92 -20.39
C VAL A 336 3.86 8.34 -19.81
N GLU A 337 4.90 9.17 -19.75
CA GLU A 337 6.16 8.82 -19.08
C GLU A 337 5.99 8.93 -17.56
N LEU A 338 6.57 7.98 -16.83
CA LEU A 338 6.58 8.02 -15.38
C LEU A 338 7.78 8.80 -14.85
N ASP A 339 7.60 9.50 -13.75
CA ASP A 339 8.70 10.18 -13.06
C ASP A 339 9.82 9.20 -12.66
N ASP A 340 11.06 9.66 -12.68
CA ASP A 340 12.16 8.89 -12.10
C ASP A 340 12.15 9.09 -10.56
N PRO A 341 11.97 8.02 -9.76
CA PRO A 341 11.99 8.15 -8.31
C PRO A 341 13.31 8.71 -7.73
N LYS A 342 14.38 8.69 -8.50
CA LYS A 342 15.69 9.26 -8.10
C LYS A 342 15.70 10.80 -8.12
N GLU A 343 14.74 11.40 -8.82
CA GLU A 343 14.63 12.86 -8.96
C GLU A 343 13.68 13.49 -7.92
N ILE A 344 13.15 12.68 -7.02
CA ILE A 344 12.15 13.09 -6.01
C ILE A 344 12.81 13.52 -4.71
#